data_9f35d181e75f09f5eada36481d8334bb
#
_entry.id   9f35d181e75f09f5eada36481d8334bb
#
_cell.length_a   1.000
_cell.length_b   1.000
_cell.length_c   1.000
_cell.angle_alpha   90.00
_cell.angle_beta   90.00
_cell.angle_gamma   90.00
#
_symmetry.space_group_name_H-M   'P 1'
#
loop_
_entity.id
_entity.type
_entity.pdbx_description
1 polymer ?
#
loop_
_entity_poly.entity_id
_entity_poly.type
_entity_poly.pdbx_seq_one_letter_code
_entity_poly.pdbx_strand_id
1 'polypeptide(L)'
;MKKWFLLAILSAVAACAYPAEAEAGSVLISVNDDMKWENFRTPDGLSPGTDVKPLPGAGLVRVSSSDKGNLEKTVKKIEQQLEPYILESGSDPEMKLPDIPKDSFISWPVISSALLYKNWGWDVKAVTEGGKSYELHRGSRNVEIAVVDTGIDLEHPDLKESIVRPGQSFVPNSPSTDDNNGHGTMTAGMISANGELLGVGPGLGIVPYKVMDKDAGQFSWMIEGVLAAIRDRADVIQISLGTYKSLSDKDERIAVRAFEKAAGLARRNGILIVASAGNEGIDLSNPGRAGEQLGRPGERMVHLPGGSLKNTVSVSAATRQNQLAPYSNYGKEIDFTAPGGVLDYTDQTLAPLILTTYPIDLPQPVIPFYLGMPKGYEFSAGTSLAAPKTAATAGLIISAYLEKHGKKPSADKVLDIMRRSANDLGMPGSDPQFGSGMINAFQALKLAAEEK
;
A
#
# COMPACT_ATOMS: atom_id res chain seq x y z
N MET A 1 44.78 18.90 -9.62
CA MET A 1 43.68 19.86 -9.88
C MET A 1 42.44 19.14 -10.39
N LYS A 2 41.87 18.17 -9.68
CA LYS A 2 40.62 17.45 -10.05
C LYS A 2 39.82 16.99 -8.80
N LYS A 3 39.95 17.67 -7.66
CA LYS A 3 39.28 17.30 -6.40
C LYS A 3 38.33 18.38 -5.83
N TRP A 4 38.02 19.43 -6.54
CA TRP A 4 37.25 20.58 -6.01
C TRP A 4 35.98 20.92 -6.78
N PHE A 5 35.48 20.03 -7.68
CA PHE A 5 34.27 20.28 -8.46
C PHE A 5 33.03 19.48 -8.01
N LEU A 6 33.15 18.67 -6.94
CA LEU A 6 32.06 17.76 -6.50
C LEU A 6 31.32 18.24 -5.24
N LEU A 7 31.60 19.41 -4.71
CA LEU A 7 30.96 19.92 -3.47
C LEU A 7 29.98 21.09 -3.70
N ALA A 8 29.67 21.47 -4.94
CA ALA A 8 28.86 22.65 -5.24
C ALA A 8 27.49 22.36 -5.87
N ILE A 9 27.02 21.12 -5.94
CA ILE A 9 25.69 20.77 -6.48
C ILE A 9 24.67 20.36 -5.41
N LEU A 10 25.08 20.26 -4.15
CA LEU A 10 24.23 19.82 -3.03
C LEU A 10 23.49 20.95 -2.29
N SER A 11 23.41 22.17 -2.83
CA SER A 11 22.79 23.30 -2.12
C SER A 11 21.85 24.19 -2.94
N ALA A 12 21.15 23.65 -3.92
CA ALA A 12 20.17 24.43 -4.69
C ALA A 12 18.88 23.63 -5.01
N VAL A 13 18.32 22.92 -4.05
CA VAL A 13 16.88 22.66 -4.02
C VAL A 13 16.33 23.54 -2.89
N ALA A 14 16.24 24.84 -3.18
CA ALA A 14 15.49 25.74 -2.34
C ALA A 14 14.01 25.35 -2.41
N ALA A 15 13.50 24.86 -1.31
CA ALA A 15 12.11 24.66 -1.04
C ALA A 15 11.31 25.91 -1.40
N CYS A 16 10.51 25.87 -2.44
CA CYS A 16 9.28 26.64 -2.46
C CYS A 16 8.30 25.95 -1.50
N ALA A 17 8.50 26.20 -0.21
CA ALA A 17 7.51 25.89 0.79
C ALA A 17 6.33 26.82 0.55
N TYR A 18 5.29 26.32 -0.12
CA TYR A 18 3.94 26.82 0.17
C TYR A 18 3.68 26.40 1.64
N PRO A 19 3.28 27.33 2.50
CA PRO A 19 2.82 26.96 3.83
C PRO A 19 1.54 26.14 3.61
N ALA A 20 1.63 24.82 3.74
CA ALA A 20 0.47 24.07 4.19
C ALA A 20 0.15 24.70 5.54
N GLU A 21 -1.01 25.38 5.68
CA GLU A 21 -1.57 25.70 6.97
C GLU A 21 -1.72 24.34 7.67
N ALA A 22 -0.79 24.05 8.55
CA ALA A 22 -0.77 22.82 9.30
C ALA A 22 -2.08 22.80 10.09
N GLU A 23 -2.90 21.78 9.90
CA GLU A 23 -4.01 21.52 10.81
C GLU A 23 -3.41 21.50 12.21
N ALA A 24 -3.92 22.31 13.15
CA ALA A 24 -3.37 22.39 14.52
C ALA A 24 -3.44 21.04 15.24
N GLY A 25 -4.25 20.12 14.71
CA GLY A 25 -4.32 18.72 15.11
C GLY A 25 -5.62 18.05 14.68
N SER A 26 -5.60 16.74 14.79
CA SER A 26 -6.77 15.88 14.60
C SER A 26 -6.89 14.91 15.77
N VAL A 27 -8.12 14.66 16.23
CA VAL A 27 -8.45 13.72 17.30
C VAL A 27 -9.41 12.69 16.75
N LEU A 28 -9.17 11.43 17.07
CA LEU A 28 -10.04 10.31 16.78
C LEU A 28 -10.80 9.90 18.05
N ILE A 29 -12.12 9.75 17.92
CA ILE A 29 -13.01 9.26 18.99
C ILE A 29 -13.58 7.92 18.52
N SER A 30 -13.20 6.83 19.20
CA SER A 30 -13.68 5.48 18.92
C SER A 30 -14.93 5.18 19.70
N VAL A 31 -15.93 4.58 19.04
CA VAL A 31 -17.21 4.20 19.66
C VAL A 31 -17.48 2.71 19.51
N ASN A 32 -18.28 2.17 20.46
CA ASN A 32 -18.73 0.78 20.43
C ASN A 32 -19.80 0.54 19.34
N ASP A 33 -20.19 -0.74 19.18
CA ASP A 33 -21.12 -1.15 18.13
C ASP A 33 -22.61 -0.83 18.46
N ASP A 34 -22.90 -0.40 19.70
CA ASP A 34 -24.26 0.00 20.11
C ASP A 34 -24.61 1.39 19.61
N MET A 35 -23.62 2.16 19.12
CA MET A 35 -23.81 3.50 18.57
C MET A 35 -24.67 3.46 17.32
N LYS A 36 -25.82 4.11 17.35
CA LYS A 36 -26.71 4.31 16.20
C LYS A 36 -26.32 5.56 15.46
N TRP A 37 -25.62 5.42 14.35
CA TRP A 37 -25.06 6.53 13.56
C TRP A 37 -26.09 7.48 12.98
N GLU A 38 -27.34 7.03 12.80
CA GLU A 38 -28.48 7.87 12.42
C GLU A 38 -28.80 8.95 13.45
N ASN A 39 -28.41 8.75 14.71
CA ASN A 39 -28.59 9.70 15.81
C ASN A 39 -27.43 10.67 15.98
N PHE A 40 -26.29 10.43 15.31
CA PHE A 40 -25.16 11.35 15.37
C PHE A 40 -25.50 12.67 14.67
N ARG A 41 -25.14 13.78 15.29
CA ARG A 41 -25.27 15.11 14.71
C ARG A 41 -23.96 15.85 14.85
N THR A 42 -23.47 16.39 13.74
CA THR A 42 -22.37 17.34 13.78
C THR A 42 -22.86 18.58 14.55
N PRO A 43 -22.08 19.10 15.54
CA PRO A 43 -22.46 20.28 16.27
C PRO A 43 -22.64 21.49 15.37
N ASP A 44 -23.73 22.26 15.59
CA ASP A 44 -23.90 23.52 14.91
C ASP A 44 -22.89 24.57 15.36
N GLY A 45 -22.59 25.52 14.46
CA GLY A 45 -21.70 26.66 14.75
C GLY A 45 -20.26 26.27 15.03
N LEU A 46 -19.72 25.33 14.26
CA LEU A 46 -18.30 25.04 14.28
C LEU A 46 -17.49 26.29 13.90
N SER A 47 -16.37 26.50 14.58
CA SER A 47 -15.44 27.58 14.26
C SER A 47 -14.83 27.38 12.86
N PRO A 48 -14.50 28.45 12.12
CA PRO A 48 -13.80 28.33 10.85
C PRO A 48 -12.54 27.44 10.98
N GLY A 49 -12.30 26.58 10.01
CA GLY A 49 -11.17 25.63 10.02
C GLY A 49 -11.33 24.45 10.98
N THR A 50 -12.54 24.21 11.51
CA THR A 50 -12.86 23.02 12.31
C THR A 50 -13.79 22.10 11.52
N ASP A 51 -13.45 20.81 11.45
CA ASP A 51 -14.23 19.77 10.77
C ASP A 51 -14.54 18.61 11.73
N VAL A 52 -15.72 18.01 11.57
CA VAL A 52 -16.16 16.84 12.32
C VAL A 52 -16.70 15.82 11.33
N LYS A 53 -15.99 14.71 11.19
CA LYS A 53 -16.30 13.67 10.21
C LYS A 53 -16.60 12.32 10.87
N PRO A 54 -17.85 11.84 10.80
CA PRO A 54 -18.16 10.49 11.23
C PRO A 54 -17.65 9.46 10.20
N LEU A 55 -17.06 8.37 10.69
CA LEU A 55 -16.56 7.24 9.93
C LEU A 55 -17.21 5.93 10.45
N PRO A 56 -18.50 5.70 10.17
CA PRO A 56 -19.26 4.61 10.77
C PRO A 56 -18.66 3.22 10.56
N GLY A 57 -18.14 2.95 9.34
CA GLY A 57 -17.53 1.66 9.00
C GLY A 57 -16.28 1.32 9.81
N ALA A 58 -15.62 2.34 10.38
CA ALA A 58 -14.47 2.20 11.27
C ALA A 58 -14.82 2.39 12.76
N GLY A 59 -16.08 2.76 13.08
CA GLY A 59 -16.50 3.08 14.44
C GLY A 59 -15.79 4.32 15.00
N LEU A 60 -15.54 5.34 14.16
CA LEU A 60 -14.79 6.55 14.52
C LEU A 60 -15.59 7.83 14.25
N VAL A 61 -15.29 8.84 15.06
CA VAL A 61 -15.50 10.25 14.70
C VAL A 61 -14.15 10.94 14.67
N ARG A 62 -13.79 11.57 13.55
CA ARG A 62 -12.62 12.45 13.45
C ARG A 62 -13.05 13.89 13.73
N VAL A 63 -12.29 14.58 14.56
CA VAL A 63 -12.41 16.02 14.80
C VAL A 63 -11.06 16.64 14.44
N SER A 64 -11.03 17.59 13.50
CA SER A 64 -9.81 18.31 13.12
C SER A 64 -10.01 19.83 13.20
N SER A 65 -8.95 20.57 13.51
CA SER A 65 -9.00 22.04 13.53
C SER A 65 -7.62 22.64 13.33
N SER A 66 -7.57 23.78 12.63
CA SER A 66 -6.38 24.62 12.52
C SER A 66 -6.07 25.42 13.82
N ASP A 67 -6.97 25.41 14.79
CA ASP A 67 -6.82 26.04 16.10
C ASP A 67 -7.00 25.04 17.24
N LYS A 68 -6.00 24.97 18.13
CA LYS A 68 -5.99 23.99 19.24
C LYS A 68 -7.14 24.19 20.23
N GLY A 69 -7.49 25.43 20.54
CA GLY A 69 -8.59 25.74 21.48
C GLY A 69 -9.96 25.34 20.91
N ASN A 70 -10.16 25.55 19.60
CA ASN A 70 -11.34 25.12 18.91
C ASN A 70 -11.42 23.59 18.80
N LEU A 71 -10.28 22.92 18.57
CA LEU A 71 -10.19 21.47 18.57
C LEU A 71 -10.63 20.89 19.92
N GLU A 72 -10.02 21.34 21.01
CA GLU A 72 -10.33 20.85 22.36
C GLU A 72 -11.81 21.09 22.75
N LYS A 73 -12.35 22.28 22.40
CA LYS A 73 -13.74 22.61 22.66
C LYS A 73 -14.70 21.73 21.88
N THR A 74 -14.38 21.44 20.61
CA THR A 74 -15.23 20.63 19.74
C THR A 74 -15.16 19.16 20.17
N VAL A 75 -13.97 18.64 20.48
CA VAL A 75 -13.78 17.28 21.01
C VAL A 75 -14.64 17.08 22.26
N LYS A 76 -14.60 17.99 23.24
CA LYS A 76 -15.44 17.91 24.44
C LYS A 76 -16.93 17.86 24.14
N LYS A 77 -17.42 18.66 23.17
CA LYS A 77 -18.83 18.61 22.77
C LYS A 77 -19.21 17.26 22.17
N ILE A 78 -18.35 16.69 21.31
CA ILE A 78 -18.58 15.39 20.71
C ILE A 78 -18.52 14.28 21.75
N GLU A 79 -17.54 14.33 22.68
CA GLU A 79 -17.44 13.38 23.77
C GLU A 79 -18.69 13.40 24.68
N GLN A 80 -19.20 14.57 25.02
CA GLN A 80 -20.44 14.68 25.79
C GLN A 80 -21.66 14.08 25.06
N GLN A 81 -21.75 14.28 23.74
CA GLN A 81 -22.81 13.67 22.92
C GLN A 81 -22.72 12.15 22.84
N LEU A 82 -21.48 11.63 22.81
CA LEU A 82 -21.18 10.22 22.59
C LEU A 82 -20.90 9.45 23.89
N GLU A 83 -20.93 10.12 25.06
CA GLU A 83 -20.49 9.56 26.35
C GLU A 83 -20.87 8.09 26.61
N PRO A 84 -22.11 7.64 26.34
CA PRO A 84 -22.47 6.24 26.57
C PRO A 84 -21.80 5.24 25.63
N TYR A 85 -21.21 5.69 24.55
CA TYR A 85 -20.70 4.86 23.46
C TYR A 85 -19.18 4.93 23.29
N ILE A 86 -18.51 5.91 23.92
CA ILE A 86 -17.06 6.12 23.75
C ILE A 86 -16.29 4.92 24.31
N LEU A 87 -15.40 4.39 23.50
CA LEU A 87 -14.40 3.43 23.92
C LEU A 87 -13.09 4.14 24.28
N GLU A 88 -12.59 4.98 23.40
CA GLU A 88 -11.32 5.70 23.54
C GLU A 88 -11.38 7.00 22.70
N SER A 89 -10.58 7.99 23.11
CA SER A 89 -10.33 9.22 22.36
C SER A 89 -8.84 9.53 22.40
N GLY A 90 -8.24 9.91 21.27
CA GLY A 90 -6.81 10.17 21.17
C GLY A 90 -6.42 10.87 19.87
N SER A 91 -5.12 11.17 19.70
CA SER A 91 -4.60 11.82 18.50
C SER A 91 -4.76 10.97 17.24
N ASP A 92 -4.95 11.63 16.09
CA ASP A 92 -4.88 10.98 14.76
C ASP A 92 -3.41 10.78 14.39
N PRO A 93 -2.94 9.53 14.29
CA PRO A 93 -1.52 9.29 14.11
C PRO A 93 -1.03 9.58 12.70
N GLU A 94 0.14 10.21 12.61
CA GLU A 94 0.86 10.40 11.35
C GLU A 94 1.30 9.04 10.76
N MET A 95 1.28 8.96 9.45
CA MET A 95 1.85 7.87 8.65
C MET A 95 3.01 8.41 7.80
N LYS A 96 4.03 7.58 7.63
CA LYS A 96 5.18 7.88 6.77
C LYS A 96 5.42 6.74 5.80
N LEU A 97 6.01 7.06 4.66
CA LEU A 97 6.50 6.04 3.75
C LEU A 97 7.66 5.29 4.42
N PRO A 98 7.79 3.97 4.20
CA PRO A 98 8.97 3.23 4.62
C PRO A 98 10.23 3.84 4.00
N ASP A 99 11.30 3.97 4.79
CA ASP A 99 12.59 4.41 4.25
C ASP A 99 13.08 3.41 3.21
N ILE A 100 13.24 3.88 1.98
CA ILE A 100 13.95 3.15 0.93
C ILE A 100 15.41 3.60 1.02
N PRO A 101 16.39 2.67 1.18
CA PRO A 101 17.79 3.04 1.22
C PRO A 101 18.17 3.83 -0.04
N LYS A 102 18.57 5.09 0.13
CA LYS A 102 19.06 5.96 -0.94
C LYS A 102 20.58 5.88 -0.93
N ASP A 103 21.17 5.65 -2.10
CA ASP A 103 22.56 5.86 -2.52
C ASP A 103 23.47 4.63 -2.71
N SER A 104 23.89 4.49 -3.98
CA SER A 104 25.30 4.39 -4.39
C SER A 104 25.43 4.39 -5.91
N PHE A 105 26.37 5.19 -6.42
CA PHE A 105 26.61 5.39 -7.84
C PHE A 105 27.47 4.24 -8.41
N ILE A 106 26.99 3.64 -9.47
CA ILE A 106 27.72 2.65 -10.26
C ILE A 106 27.65 3.06 -11.75
N SER A 107 28.77 2.89 -12.46
CA SER A 107 28.85 3.17 -13.91
C SER A 107 28.21 2.04 -14.72
N TRP A 108 27.19 2.34 -15.55
CA TRP A 108 26.42 1.35 -16.29
C TRP A 108 26.49 1.58 -17.81
N PRO A 109 26.37 0.52 -18.65
CA PRO A 109 26.21 0.68 -20.09
C PRO A 109 24.84 1.25 -20.44
N VAL A 110 24.78 2.10 -21.45
CA VAL A 110 23.54 2.66 -22.02
C VAL A 110 22.66 1.52 -22.55
N ILE A 111 21.41 1.46 -22.10
CA ILE A 111 20.43 0.42 -22.49
C ILE A 111 19.34 1.07 -23.35
N SER A 112 18.98 0.39 -24.46
CA SER A 112 17.86 0.81 -25.29
C SER A 112 16.52 0.71 -24.53
N SER A 113 15.73 1.77 -24.51
CA SER A 113 14.42 1.86 -23.85
C SER A 113 13.39 0.82 -24.34
N ALA A 114 13.50 0.40 -25.59
CA ALA A 114 12.50 -0.45 -26.26
C ALA A 114 12.32 -1.88 -25.72
N LEU A 115 12.92 -2.23 -24.57
CA LEU A 115 12.88 -3.60 -24.03
C LEU A 115 12.89 -3.63 -22.49
N LEU A 116 12.27 -2.65 -21.81
CA LEU A 116 12.37 -2.54 -20.36
C LEU A 116 11.87 -3.82 -19.65
N TYR A 117 10.67 -4.29 -20.00
CA TYR A 117 10.14 -5.52 -19.41
C TYR A 117 11.01 -6.74 -19.73
N LYS A 118 11.50 -6.85 -20.96
CA LYS A 118 12.35 -7.99 -21.36
C LYS A 118 13.63 -8.05 -20.54
N ASN A 119 14.25 -6.92 -20.29
CA ASN A 119 15.55 -6.84 -19.62
C ASN A 119 15.42 -6.82 -18.09
N TRP A 120 14.41 -6.16 -17.55
CA TRP A 120 14.32 -5.83 -16.13
C TRP A 120 13.10 -6.42 -15.40
N GLY A 121 12.08 -6.91 -16.10
CA GLY A 121 10.86 -7.46 -15.49
C GLY A 121 11.03 -8.86 -14.90
N TRP A 122 12.16 -9.15 -14.26
CA TRP A 122 12.42 -10.46 -13.66
C TRP A 122 11.41 -10.85 -12.59
N ASP A 123 10.99 -9.87 -11.81
CA ASP A 123 10.07 -9.98 -10.69
C ASP A 123 8.66 -10.38 -11.14
N VAL A 124 8.13 -9.68 -12.14
CA VAL A 124 6.83 -10.02 -12.73
C VAL A 124 6.90 -11.35 -13.47
N LYS A 125 8.02 -11.65 -14.15
CA LYS A 125 8.24 -12.96 -14.79
C LYS A 125 8.26 -14.10 -13.78
N ALA A 126 8.81 -13.88 -12.57
CA ALA A 126 8.79 -14.90 -11.51
C ALA A 126 7.36 -15.26 -11.11
N VAL A 127 6.46 -14.27 -11.00
CA VAL A 127 5.04 -14.46 -10.64
C VAL A 127 4.21 -15.05 -11.80
N THR A 128 4.54 -14.69 -13.05
CA THR A 128 3.78 -15.04 -14.25
C THR A 128 4.31 -16.27 -14.99
N GLU A 129 5.28 -16.98 -14.43
CA GLU A 129 6.05 -18.05 -15.10
C GLU A 129 6.58 -17.61 -16.48
N GLY A 130 7.31 -16.48 -16.48
CA GLY A 130 7.91 -15.94 -17.70
C GLY A 130 6.92 -15.29 -18.64
N GLY A 131 5.74 -14.93 -18.16
CA GLY A 131 4.64 -14.34 -18.94
C GLY A 131 3.59 -15.34 -19.44
N LYS A 132 3.71 -16.63 -19.10
CA LYS A 132 2.71 -17.66 -19.49
C LYS A 132 1.30 -17.37 -18.97
N SER A 133 1.18 -16.68 -17.81
CA SER A 133 -0.14 -16.29 -17.31
C SER A 133 -0.91 -15.42 -18.29
N TYR A 134 -0.22 -14.61 -19.10
CA TYR A 134 -0.85 -13.71 -20.07
C TYR A 134 -1.49 -14.47 -21.27
N GLU A 135 -1.04 -15.69 -21.53
CA GLU A 135 -1.66 -16.58 -22.53
C GLU A 135 -2.98 -17.15 -22.04
N LEU A 136 -3.15 -17.27 -20.72
CA LEU A 136 -4.39 -17.75 -20.10
C LEU A 136 -5.37 -16.61 -19.86
N HIS A 137 -4.92 -15.54 -19.18
CA HIS A 137 -5.74 -14.38 -18.87
C HIS A 137 -4.86 -13.18 -18.48
N ARG A 138 -5.18 -11.99 -18.99
CA ARG A 138 -4.46 -10.75 -18.69
C ARG A 138 -5.15 -9.86 -17.62
N GLY A 139 -6.33 -10.28 -17.15
CA GLY A 139 -7.22 -9.47 -16.32
C GLY A 139 -8.33 -8.81 -17.16
N SER A 140 -9.28 -8.21 -16.47
CA SER A 140 -10.37 -7.43 -17.05
C SER A 140 -10.48 -6.09 -16.32
N ARG A 141 -10.73 -5.02 -17.05
CA ARG A 141 -10.99 -3.67 -16.47
C ARG A 141 -12.23 -3.62 -15.57
N ASN A 142 -13.13 -4.63 -15.68
CA ASN A 142 -14.29 -4.79 -14.81
C ASN A 142 -13.94 -5.37 -13.44
N VAL A 143 -12.68 -5.76 -13.22
CA VAL A 143 -12.14 -6.15 -11.93
C VAL A 143 -11.23 -5.01 -11.47
N GLU A 144 -11.67 -4.30 -10.45
CA GLU A 144 -11.06 -3.06 -10.00
C GLU A 144 -10.21 -3.27 -8.75
N ILE A 145 -8.94 -2.86 -8.84
CA ILE A 145 -8.03 -2.83 -7.70
C ILE A 145 -7.91 -1.38 -7.22
N ALA A 146 -8.39 -1.12 -6.01
CA ALA A 146 -8.20 0.15 -5.34
C ALA A 146 -6.76 0.26 -4.85
N VAL A 147 -6.03 1.27 -5.30
CA VAL A 147 -4.66 1.59 -4.86
C VAL A 147 -4.76 2.71 -3.82
N VAL A 148 -4.63 2.35 -2.54
CA VAL A 148 -4.67 3.28 -1.41
C VAL A 148 -3.24 3.69 -1.09
N ASP A 149 -2.80 4.85 -1.64
CA ASP A 149 -1.39 5.24 -1.68
C ASP A 149 -1.22 6.77 -1.86
N THR A 150 -0.11 7.23 -2.41
CA THR A 150 0.21 8.65 -2.69
C THR A 150 -0.49 9.24 -3.92
N GLY A 151 -1.33 8.47 -4.60
CA GLY A 151 -1.94 8.79 -5.89
C GLY A 151 -1.35 7.92 -7.01
N ILE A 152 -1.71 8.22 -8.25
CA ILE A 152 -1.16 7.59 -9.46
C ILE A 152 -0.96 8.68 -10.50
N ASP A 153 0.12 8.63 -11.29
CA ASP A 153 0.25 9.45 -12.50
C ASP A 153 -0.81 9.00 -13.52
N LEU A 154 -1.84 9.84 -13.66
CA LEU A 154 -3.02 9.54 -14.49
C LEU A 154 -2.72 9.52 -15.98
N GLU A 155 -1.62 10.16 -16.41
CA GLU A 155 -1.20 10.25 -17.81
C GLU A 155 -0.02 9.33 -18.14
N HIS A 156 0.46 8.53 -17.18
CA HIS A 156 1.58 7.62 -17.41
C HIS A 156 1.29 6.67 -18.58
N PRO A 157 2.16 6.56 -19.60
CA PRO A 157 1.88 5.82 -20.83
C PRO A 157 1.58 4.33 -20.59
N ASP A 158 2.17 3.72 -19.57
CA ASP A 158 1.92 2.31 -19.24
C ASP A 158 0.70 2.09 -18.33
N LEU A 159 0.11 3.15 -17.75
CA LEU A 159 -0.95 3.03 -16.74
C LEU A 159 -2.29 3.64 -17.13
N LYS A 160 -2.30 4.73 -17.90
CA LYS A 160 -3.50 5.53 -18.19
C LYS A 160 -4.67 4.69 -18.71
N GLU A 161 -4.40 3.68 -19.53
CA GLU A 161 -5.44 2.80 -20.06
C GLU A 161 -5.99 1.82 -19.01
N SER A 162 -5.28 1.57 -17.92
CA SER A 162 -5.72 0.72 -16.80
C SER A 162 -6.51 1.50 -15.76
N ILE A 163 -6.42 2.82 -15.72
CA ILE A 163 -7.17 3.67 -14.80
C ILE A 163 -8.61 3.74 -15.25
N VAL A 164 -9.51 3.12 -14.50
CA VAL A 164 -10.94 3.01 -14.88
C VAL A 164 -11.80 4.13 -14.33
N ARG A 165 -11.33 4.81 -13.29
CA ARG A 165 -11.94 6.00 -12.67
C ARG A 165 -10.86 6.90 -12.07
N PRO A 166 -11.10 8.22 -11.97
CA PRO A 166 -10.12 9.16 -11.39
C PRO A 166 -9.89 8.95 -9.89
N GLY A 167 -10.73 8.14 -9.22
CA GLY A 167 -10.61 7.88 -7.79
C GLY A 167 -10.96 9.08 -6.90
N GLN A 168 -10.36 9.13 -5.72
CA GLN A 168 -10.60 10.18 -4.74
C GLN A 168 -9.35 10.49 -3.92
N SER A 169 -9.12 11.78 -3.64
CA SER A 169 -8.12 12.24 -2.68
C SER A 169 -8.75 12.53 -1.32
N PHE A 170 -8.06 12.12 -0.26
CA PHE A 170 -8.41 12.39 1.15
C PHE A 170 -7.44 13.34 1.82
N VAL A 171 -6.46 13.80 1.04
CA VAL A 171 -5.46 14.77 1.49
C VAL A 171 -6.06 16.18 1.43
N PRO A 172 -6.09 16.92 2.53
CA PRO A 172 -6.57 18.29 2.55
C PRO A 172 -5.84 19.18 1.52
N ASN A 173 -6.58 20.04 0.84
CA ASN A 173 -6.06 20.99 -0.17
C ASN A 173 -5.36 20.33 -1.38
N SER A 174 -5.46 19.00 -1.55
CA SER A 174 -4.93 18.25 -2.69
C SER A 174 -6.04 17.40 -3.32
N PRO A 175 -6.97 18.01 -4.10
CA PRO A 175 -8.15 17.29 -4.62
C PRO A 175 -7.82 16.32 -5.75
N SER A 176 -6.68 16.48 -6.43
CA SER A 176 -6.24 15.56 -7.47
C SER A 176 -5.72 14.26 -6.88
N THR A 177 -5.94 13.16 -7.60
CA THR A 177 -5.33 11.86 -7.30
C THR A 177 -4.01 11.65 -8.01
N ASP A 178 -3.48 12.68 -8.71
CA ASP A 178 -2.15 12.65 -9.28
C ASP A 178 -1.09 12.43 -8.21
N ASP A 179 -0.08 11.66 -8.58
CA ASP A 179 1.00 11.27 -7.69
C ASP A 179 2.15 12.29 -7.74
N ASN A 180 2.36 13.01 -6.66
CA ASN A 180 3.45 13.96 -6.50
C ASN A 180 4.60 13.46 -5.59
N ASN A 181 4.61 12.13 -5.33
CA ASN A 181 5.65 11.43 -4.60
C ASN A 181 6.34 10.36 -5.46
N GLY A 182 5.55 9.49 -6.11
CA GLY A 182 5.98 8.39 -6.96
C GLY A 182 5.63 7.00 -6.44
N HIS A 183 5.40 6.85 -5.12
CA HIS A 183 5.20 5.54 -4.52
C HIS A 183 3.93 4.83 -5.03
N GLY A 184 2.80 5.53 -5.12
CA GLY A 184 1.55 4.95 -5.63
C GLY A 184 1.62 4.59 -7.11
N THR A 185 2.34 5.38 -7.92
CA THR A 185 2.59 5.06 -9.33
C THR A 185 3.46 3.80 -9.45
N MET A 186 4.49 3.65 -8.60
CA MET A 186 5.32 2.44 -8.56
C MET A 186 4.49 1.19 -8.23
N THR A 187 3.61 1.27 -7.24
CA THR A 187 2.76 0.14 -6.83
C THR A 187 1.72 -0.20 -7.91
N ALA A 188 1.14 0.81 -8.56
CA ALA A 188 0.20 0.65 -9.67
C ALA A 188 0.83 -0.09 -10.86
N GLY A 189 2.11 0.21 -11.16
CA GLY A 189 2.87 -0.46 -12.22
C GLY A 189 3.02 -1.95 -12.01
N MET A 190 3.25 -2.39 -10.78
CA MET A 190 3.33 -3.81 -10.45
C MET A 190 1.99 -4.53 -10.67
N ILE A 191 0.87 -3.82 -10.54
CA ILE A 191 -0.47 -4.38 -10.77
C ILE A 191 -0.73 -4.51 -12.27
N SER A 192 -0.73 -3.38 -13.00
CA SER A 192 -1.38 -3.31 -14.30
C SER A 192 -0.65 -2.48 -15.36
N ALA A 193 0.66 -2.23 -15.20
CA ALA A 193 1.42 -1.63 -16.30
C ALA A 193 1.21 -2.43 -17.60
N ASN A 194 0.99 -1.73 -18.72
CA ASN A 194 0.71 -2.34 -20.03
C ASN A 194 1.33 -1.52 -21.16
N GLY A 195 2.64 -1.42 -21.18
CA GLY A 195 3.42 -0.66 -22.18
C GLY A 195 4.86 -1.18 -22.25
N GLU A 196 5.82 -0.33 -21.99
CA GLU A 196 7.25 -0.68 -21.91
C GLU A 196 7.53 -1.64 -20.75
N LEU A 197 6.79 -1.49 -19.63
CA LEU A 197 6.70 -2.49 -18.56
C LEU A 197 5.36 -3.22 -18.63
N LEU A 198 5.34 -4.42 -18.02
CA LEU A 198 4.11 -5.19 -17.80
C LEU A 198 3.96 -5.46 -16.31
N GLY A 199 2.78 -5.15 -15.77
CA GLY A 199 2.34 -5.62 -14.46
C GLY A 199 1.90 -7.08 -14.49
N VAL A 200 1.56 -7.64 -13.32
CA VAL A 200 1.11 -9.04 -13.21
C VAL A 200 -0.23 -9.25 -13.93
N GLY A 201 -1.12 -8.25 -13.89
CA GLY A 201 -2.41 -8.29 -14.57
C GLY A 201 -2.63 -7.06 -15.45
N PRO A 202 -1.99 -6.96 -16.63
CA PRO A 202 -1.98 -5.73 -17.44
C PRO A 202 -3.35 -5.36 -18.05
N GLY A 203 -4.36 -6.19 -17.89
CA GLY A 203 -5.75 -5.91 -18.26
C GLY A 203 -6.67 -5.58 -17.08
N LEU A 204 -6.15 -5.57 -15.83
CA LEU A 204 -6.94 -5.21 -14.65
C LEU A 204 -7.20 -3.69 -14.59
N GLY A 205 -8.37 -3.33 -14.05
CA GLY A 205 -8.68 -1.93 -13.72
C GLY A 205 -8.03 -1.49 -12.41
N ILE A 206 -7.51 -0.25 -12.37
CA ILE A 206 -7.01 0.38 -11.15
C ILE A 206 -7.76 1.67 -10.86
N VAL A 207 -7.92 1.98 -9.56
CA VAL A 207 -8.56 3.20 -9.09
C VAL A 207 -7.71 3.80 -7.97
N PRO A 208 -7.20 5.03 -8.11
CA PRO A 208 -6.40 5.67 -7.08
C PRO A 208 -7.26 6.19 -5.93
N TYR A 209 -6.82 5.94 -4.69
CA TYR A 209 -7.32 6.55 -3.47
C TYR A 209 -6.14 7.21 -2.76
N LYS A 210 -5.97 8.51 -3.01
CA LYS A 210 -4.83 9.25 -2.47
C LYS A 210 -5.06 9.58 -1.00
N VAL A 211 -4.18 9.02 -0.15
CA VAL A 211 -4.25 9.15 1.32
C VAL A 211 -2.96 9.70 1.92
N MET A 212 -2.01 10.05 1.06
CA MET A 212 -0.73 10.61 1.44
C MET A 212 -0.28 11.65 0.41
N ASP A 213 0.34 12.71 0.88
CA ASP A 213 0.97 13.73 0.03
C ASP A 213 2.45 13.84 0.37
N LYS A 214 3.30 13.88 -0.65
CA LYS A 214 4.74 13.77 -0.48
C LYS A 214 5.08 12.57 0.41
N ASP A 215 5.68 12.79 1.58
CA ASP A 215 6.20 11.74 2.47
C ASP A 215 5.33 11.54 3.73
N ALA A 216 4.21 12.25 3.86
CA ALA A 216 3.39 12.21 5.07
C ALA A 216 1.90 12.06 4.78
N GLY A 217 1.18 11.42 5.69
CA GLY A 217 -0.26 11.23 5.70
C GLY A 217 -0.79 11.05 7.10
N GLN A 218 -2.11 11.09 7.24
CA GLN A 218 -2.78 10.77 8.50
C GLN A 218 -3.43 9.40 8.41
N PHE A 219 -3.45 8.69 9.51
CA PHE A 219 -4.08 7.37 9.59
C PHE A 219 -5.57 7.43 9.21
N SER A 220 -6.27 8.49 9.61
CA SER A 220 -7.68 8.69 9.26
C SER A 220 -7.90 8.81 7.76
N TRP A 221 -6.98 9.43 7.01
CA TRP A 221 -7.09 9.52 5.54
C TRP A 221 -7.00 8.13 4.89
N MET A 222 -6.11 7.26 5.39
CA MET A 222 -6.06 5.86 4.94
C MET A 222 -7.36 5.14 5.23
N ILE A 223 -7.93 5.29 6.44
CA ILE A 223 -9.24 4.70 6.78
C ILE A 223 -10.33 5.22 5.86
N GLU A 224 -10.35 6.52 5.56
CA GLU A 224 -11.32 7.11 4.63
C GLU A 224 -11.17 6.54 3.22
N GLY A 225 -9.93 6.38 2.73
CA GLY A 225 -9.63 5.75 1.44
C GLY A 225 -10.12 4.30 1.37
N VAL A 226 -9.86 3.51 2.42
CA VAL A 226 -10.35 2.12 2.52
C VAL A 226 -11.88 2.08 2.53
N LEU A 227 -12.54 2.92 3.32
CA LEU A 227 -14.01 2.96 3.38
C LEU A 227 -14.62 3.43 2.05
N ALA A 228 -13.96 4.35 1.35
CA ALA A 228 -14.38 4.77 0.01
C ALA A 228 -14.24 3.64 -1.00
N ALA A 229 -13.13 2.92 -1.02
CA ALA A 229 -12.93 1.77 -1.88
C ALA A 229 -13.98 0.66 -1.64
N ILE A 230 -14.34 0.43 -0.36
CA ILE A 230 -15.43 -0.51 0.00
C ILE A 230 -16.78 -0.02 -0.53
N ARG A 231 -17.12 1.25 -0.31
CA ARG A 231 -18.37 1.87 -0.81
C ARG A 231 -18.46 1.78 -2.32
N ASP A 232 -17.36 2.00 -3.01
CA ASP A 232 -17.24 2.01 -4.46
C ASP A 232 -17.15 0.57 -5.04
N ARG A 233 -17.18 -0.45 -4.17
CA ARG A 233 -17.18 -1.89 -4.50
C ARG A 233 -15.96 -2.35 -5.28
N ALA A 234 -14.78 -1.88 -4.92
CA ALA A 234 -13.53 -2.43 -5.40
C ALA A 234 -13.47 -3.95 -5.16
N ASP A 235 -12.80 -4.70 -6.00
CA ASP A 235 -12.63 -6.16 -5.84
C ASP A 235 -11.49 -6.50 -4.88
N VAL A 236 -10.42 -5.74 -4.96
CA VAL A 236 -9.25 -5.85 -4.08
C VAL A 236 -8.83 -4.44 -3.66
N ILE A 237 -8.44 -4.27 -2.42
CA ILE A 237 -7.83 -3.05 -1.91
C ILE A 237 -6.36 -3.36 -1.67
N GLN A 238 -5.48 -2.68 -2.38
CA GLN A 238 -4.04 -2.77 -2.23
C GLN A 238 -3.54 -1.59 -1.38
N ILE A 239 -2.73 -1.88 -0.34
CA ILE A 239 -2.16 -0.89 0.57
C ILE A 239 -0.68 -1.20 0.78
N SER A 240 0.20 -0.36 0.24
CA SER A 240 1.65 -0.47 0.44
C SER A 240 2.19 0.57 1.43
N LEU A 241 1.33 1.12 2.24
CA LEU A 241 1.63 2.03 3.33
C LEU A 241 1.54 1.29 4.66
N GLY A 242 2.31 1.73 5.65
CA GLY A 242 2.26 1.09 6.96
C GLY A 242 2.74 1.98 8.09
N THR A 243 2.35 1.60 9.30
CA THR A 243 2.79 2.24 10.53
C THR A 243 2.75 1.25 11.68
N TYR A 244 3.64 1.43 12.66
CA TYR A 244 3.61 0.65 13.89
C TYR A 244 2.76 1.34 14.95
N LYS A 245 1.93 0.56 15.62
CA LYS A 245 1.08 1.04 16.71
C LYS A 245 1.25 0.17 17.94
N SER A 246 1.29 0.84 19.10
CA SER A 246 1.38 0.17 20.39
C SER A 246 0.01 -0.31 20.86
N LEU A 247 -0.07 -1.59 21.19
CA LEU A 247 -1.23 -2.14 21.90
C LEU A 247 -1.24 -1.72 23.38
N SER A 248 -0.12 -1.22 23.90
CA SER A 248 0.02 -0.74 25.27
C SER A 248 -0.43 0.71 25.43
N ASP A 249 -0.33 1.49 24.35
CA ASP A 249 -0.76 2.88 24.32
C ASP A 249 -2.26 3.00 23.99
N LYS A 250 -2.99 3.79 24.78
CA LYS A 250 -4.43 3.96 24.62
C LYS A 250 -4.78 4.67 23.30
N ASP A 251 -4.05 5.72 22.96
CA ASP A 251 -4.33 6.55 21.79
C ASP A 251 -4.03 5.79 20.49
N GLU A 252 -2.95 4.98 20.49
CA GLU A 252 -2.59 4.18 19.31
C GLU A 252 -3.50 2.96 19.11
N ARG A 253 -4.10 2.39 20.17
CA ARG A 253 -5.09 1.29 20.04
C ARG A 253 -6.33 1.68 19.25
N ILE A 254 -6.69 2.97 19.23
CA ILE A 254 -7.81 3.48 18.43
C ILE A 254 -7.59 3.13 16.95
N ALA A 255 -6.37 3.39 16.44
CA ALA A 255 -6.01 3.09 15.05
C ALA A 255 -6.13 1.58 14.75
N VAL A 256 -5.65 0.72 15.65
CA VAL A 256 -5.73 -0.73 15.50
C VAL A 256 -7.19 -1.18 15.37
N ARG A 257 -8.06 -0.77 16.30
CA ARG A 257 -9.48 -1.12 16.30
C ARG A 257 -10.23 -0.60 15.08
N ALA A 258 -9.93 0.63 14.68
CA ALA A 258 -10.55 1.24 13.52
C ALA A 258 -10.24 0.48 12.24
N PHE A 259 -8.96 0.11 12.07
CA PHE A 259 -8.56 -0.67 10.91
C PHE A 259 -9.17 -2.08 10.91
N GLU A 260 -9.20 -2.76 12.08
CA GLU A 260 -9.85 -4.07 12.22
C GLU A 260 -11.33 -4.03 11.82
N LYS A 261 -12.06 -2.97 12.22
CA LYS A 261 -13.46 -2.78 11.82
C LYS A 261 -13.59 -2.55 10.31
N ALA A 262 -12.75 -1.70 9.71
CA ALA A 262 -12.75 -1.45 8.28
C ALA A 262 -12.40 -2.72 7.48
N ALA A 263 -11.37 -3.47 7.89
CA ALA A 263 -10.99 -4.75 7.27
C ALA A 263 -12.10 -5.80 7.39
N GLY A 264 -12.76 -5.88 8.55
CA GLY A 264 -13.94 -6.72 8.75
C GLY A 264 -15.11 -6.33 7.84
N LEU A 265 -15.31 -5.04 7.60
CA LEU A 265 -16.32 -4.54 6.65
C LEU A 265 -15.96 -4.92 5.21
N ALA A 266 -14.72 -4.75 4.79
CA ALA A 266 -14.23 -5.17 3.47
C ALA A 266 -14.52 -6.67 3.25
N ARG A 267 -14.13 -7.51 4.23
CA ARG A 267 -14.33 -8.97 4.15
C ARG A 267 -15.79 -9.37 4.02
N ARG A 268 -16.70 -8.74 4.79
CA ARG A 268 -18.15 -8.98 4.68
C ARG A 268 -18.73 -8.58 3.31
N ASN A 269 -18.10 -7.64 2.62
CA ASN A 269 -18.45 -7.25 1.26
C ASN A 269 -17.73 -8.07 0.18
N GLY A 270 -16.99 -9.12 0.56
CA GLY A 270 -16.26 -9.98 -0.38
C GLY A 270 -14.97 -9.37 -0.92
N ILE A 271 -14.48 -8.28 -0.33
CA ILE A 271 -13.30 -7.53 -0.76
C ILE A 271 -12.08 -8.00 0.02
N LEU A 272 -10.99 -8.29 -0.69
CA LEU A 272 -9.69 -8.58 -0.07
C LEU A 272 -8.90 -7.29 0.13
N ILE A 273 -8.32 -7.13 1.33
CA ILE A 273 -7.26 -6.14 1.57
C ILE A 273 -5.93 -6.86 1.49
N VAL A 274 -5.04 -6.42 0.61
CA VAL A 274 -3.68 -6.94 0.45
C VAL A 274 -2.70 -5.84 0.83
N ALA A 275 -1.83 -6.11 1.80
CA ALA A 275 -0.95 -5.11 2.37
C ALA A 275 0.51 -5.60 2.51
N SER A 276 1.43 -4.66 2.41
CA SER A 276 2.85 -4.90 2.64
C SER A 276 3.14 -5.17 4.12
N ALA A 277 4.05 -6.11 4.39
CA ALA A 277 4.40 -6.51 5.76
C ALA A 277 5.30 -5.49 6.50
N GLY A 278 5.91 -4.53 5.78
CA GLY A 278 6.88 -3.56 6.31
C GLY A 278 8.33 -3.93 6.02
N ASN A 279 9.24 -2.97 6.21
CA ASN A 279 10.63 -3.04 5.71
C ASN A 279 11.69 -2.90 6.82
N GLU A 280 11.37 -3.28 8.05
CA GLU A 280 12.26 -3.10 9.22
C GLU A 280 12.97 -4.39 9.65
N GLY A 281 12.73 -5.52 8.97
CA GLY A 281 13.31 -6.82 9.31
C GLY A 281 12.82 -7.38 10.65
N ILE A 282 11.58 -7.07 11.03
CA ILE A 282 11.00 -7.35 12.34
C ILE A 282 10.19 -8.65 12.31
N ASP A 283 10.29 -9.43 13.38
CA ASP A 283 9.40 -10.57 13.67
C ASP A 283 8.05 -10.06 14.21
N LEU A 284 7.05 -10.05 13.33
CA LEU A 284 5.69 -9.61 13.66
C LEU A 284 4.97 -10.54 14.65
N SER A 285 5.43 -11.80 14.80
CA SER A 285 4.84 -12.78 15.74
C SER A 285 5.09 -12.41 17.20
N ASN A 286 6.03 -11.50 17.46
CA ASN A 286 6.43 -11.10 18.79
C ASN A 286 6.28 -9.59 19.01
N PRO A 287 5.08 -9.07 19.32
CA PRO A 287 4.85 -7.63 19.50
C PRO A 287 5.75 -6.96 20.54
N GLY A 288 6.12 -7.67 21.62
CA GLY A 288 7.04 -7.13 22.63
C GLY A 288 8.46 -6.94 22.11
N ARG A 289 8.99 -7.93 21.36
CA ARG A 289 10.30 -7.83 20.71
C ARG A 289 10.29 -6.78 19.60
N ALA A 290 9.19 -6.64 18.87
CA ALA A 290 9.02 -5.58 17.90
C ALA A 290 9.15 -4.20 18.57
N GLY A 291 8.59 -4.01 19.77
CA GLY A 291 8.77 -2.80 20.55
C GLY A 291 10.24 -2.52 20.89
N GLU A 292 10.98 -3.54 21.32
CA GLU A 292 12.42 -3.39 21.59
C GLU A 292 13.21 -2.97 20.34
N GLN A 293 12.95 -3.63 19.19
CA GLN A 293 13.63 -3.33 17.93
C GLN A 293 13.29 -1.92 17.39
N LEU A 294 12.07 -1.44 17.64
CA LEU A 294 11.62 -0.09 17.26
C LEU A 294 12.01 1.01 18.26
N GLY A 295 12.82 0.69 19.29
CA GLY A 295 13.23 1.65 20.30
C GLY A 295 12.13 2.05 21.29
N ARG A 296 11.08 1.21 21.42
CA ARG A 296 9.96 1.38 22.35
C ARG A 296 9.89 0.18 23.34
N PRO A 297 10.91 -0.02 24.18
CA PRO A 297 10.98 -1.17 25.07
C PRO A 297 9.82 -1.20 26.06
N GLY A 298 9.27 -2.39 26.28
CA GLY A 298 8.10 -2.60 27.15
C GLY A 298 6.76 -2.38 26.46
N GLU A 299 6.74 -1.87 25.25
CA GLU A 299 5.53 -1.73 24.44
C GLU A 299 5.30 -2.95 23.52
N ARG A 300 4.03 -3.23 23.25
CA ARG A 300 3.62 -4.29 22.34
C ARG A 300 3.22 -3.67 21.01
N MET A 301 4.12 -3.72 20.04
CA MET A 301 3.94 -3.11 18.73
C MET A 301 3.32 -4.06 17.73
N VAL A 302 2.40 -3.56 16.92
CA VAL A 302 1.82 -4.23 15.75
C VAL A 302 1.98 -3.36 14.52
N HIS A 303 2.21 -3.98 13.37
CA HIS A 303 2.27 -3.28 12.09
C HIS A 303 0.87 -3.19 11.47
N LEU A 304 0.46 -2.01 11.00
CA LEU A 304 -0.79 -1.76 10.29
C LEU A 304 -0.49 -1.28 8.87
N PRO A 305 -1.22 -1.76 7.86
CA PRO A 305 -2.25 -2.81 7.90
C PRO A 305 -1.70 -4.23 7.72
N GLY A 306 -0.44 -4.41 7.33
CA GLY A 306 0.15 -5.67 6.87
C GLY A 306 0.73 -6.56 7.97
N GLY A 307 0.29 -6.48 9.20
CA GLY A 307 0.74 -7.36 10.27
C GLY A 307 -0.40 -7.71 11.21
N SER A 308 -0.36 -8.86 11.83
CA SER A 308 -1.22 -9.34 12.95
C SER A 308 -2.73 -9.03 12.90
N LEU A 309 -3.26 -8.47 11.82
CA LEU A 309 -4.67 -8.08 11.72
C LEU A 309 -5.49 -9.10 10.94
N LYS A 310 -6.61 -9.47 11.53
CA LYS A 310 -7.59 -10.31 10.84
C LYS A 310 -8.15 -9.63 9.60
N ASN A 311 -8.46 -10.42 8.58
CA ASN A 311 -9.09 -9.98 7.33
C ASN A 311 -8.18 -9.11 6.42
N THR A 312 -6.87 -9.11 6.65
CA THR A 312 -5.86 -8.51 5.78
C THR A 312 -4.90 -9.60 5.32
N VAL A 313 -4.53 -9.58 4.05
CA VAL A 313 -3.51 -10.45 3.47
C VAL A 313 -2.17 -9.75 3.62
N SER A 314 -1.28 -10.30 4.42
CA SER A 314 0.06 -9.75 4.69
C SER A 314 1.09 -10.36 3.74
N VAL A 315 1.90 -9.51 3.10
CA VAL A 315 2.84 -9.93 2.05
C VAL A 315 4.27 -9.54 2.40
N SER A 316 5.14 -10.54 2.55
CA SER A 316 6.59 -10.37 2.70
C SER A 316 7.27 -10.19 1.34
N ALA A 317 8.53 -9.78 1.35
CA ALA A 317 9.34 -9.58 0.15
C ALA A 317 10.40 -10.66 -0.02
N ALA A 318 10.47 -11.24 -1.22
CA ALA A 318 11.54 -12.15 -1.62
C ALA A 318 12.55 -11.47 -2.56
N THR A 319 13.80 -11.90 -2.48
CA THR A 319 14.87 -11.55 -3.42
C THR A 319 14.72 -12.33 -4.74
N ARG A 320 15.54 -11.97 -5.72
CA ARG A 320 15.62 -12.70 -7.01
C ARG A 320 16.07 -14.17 -6.83
N GLN A 321 16.76 -14.50 -5.75
CA GLN A 321 17.20 -15.86 -5.40
C GLN A 321 16.18 -16.62 -4.55
N ASN A 322 14.94 -16.12 -4.40
CA ASN A 322 13.87 -16.70 -3.58
C ASN A 322 14.24 -16.80 -2.08
N GLN A 323 15.07 -15.89 -1.61
CA GLN A 323 15.36 -15.71 -0.18
C GLN A 323 14.50 -14.58 0.38
N LEU A 324 14.22 -14.58 1.67
CA LEU A 324 13.59 -13.44 2.32
C LEU A 324 14.49 -12.21 2.16
N ALA A 325 13.93 -11.10 1.70
CA ALA A 325 14.70 -9.85 1.62
C ALA A 325 15.10 -9.40 3.02
N PRO A 326 16.36 -8.95 3.24
CA PRO A 326 16.87 -8.63 4.59
C PRO A 326 16.06 -7.58 5.35
N TYR A 327 15.41 -6.68 4.61
CA TYR A 327 14.56 -5.66 5.18
C TYR A 327 13.14 -6.17 5.48
N SER A 328 12.69 -7.26 4.83
CA SER A 328 11.30 -7.70 4.95
C SER A 328 10.95 -8.11 6.37
N ASN A 329 9.84 -7.59 6.87
CA ASN A 329 9.23 -8.15 8.05
C ASN A 329 8.77 -9.59 7.78
N TYR A 330 8.71 -10.38 8.84
CA TYR A 330 8.35 -11.80 8.82
C TYR A 330 7.56 -12.17 10.09
N GLY A 331 7.04 -13.37 10.14
CA GLY A 331 6.26 -13.87 11.28
C GLY A 331 5.10 -14.73 10.82
N LYS A 332 4.41 -15.34 11.77
CA LYS A 332 3.22 -16.19 11.52
C LYS A 332 2.05 -15.41 10.89
N GLU A 333 2.15 -14.11 10.85
CA GLU A 333 1.19 -13.17 10.26
C GLU A 333 1.32 -13.05 8.75
N ILE A 334 2.41 -13.57 8.17
CA ILE A 334 2.62 -13.55 6.71
C ILE A 334 1.72 -14.59 6.04
N ASP A 335 0.91 -14.15 5.09
CA ASP A 335 0.07 -15.04 4.27
C ASP A 335 0.79 -15.53 3.02
N PHE A 336 1.53 -14.63 2.36
CA PHE A 336 2.25 -14.90 1.10
C PHE A 336 3.54 -14.11 1.04
N THR A 337 4.39 -14.52 0.10
CA THR A 337 5.54 -13.71 -0.34
C THR A 337 5.44 -13.39 -1.83
N ALA A 338 6.10 -12.32 -2.25
CA ALA A 338 6.27 -11.98 -3.66
C ALA A 338 7.64 -11.31 -3.88
N PRO A 339 8.14 -11.22 -5.13
CA PRO A 339 9.37 -10.50 -5.40
C PRO A 339 9.28 -9.04 -4.95
N GLY A 340 10.14 -8.64 -4.01
CA GLY A 340 10.27 -7.28 -3.52
C GLY A 340 11.60 -6.64 -3.89
N GLY A 341 12.53 -7.43 -4.46
CA GLY A 341 13.88 -6.97 -4.77
C GLY A 341 14.75 -6.78 -3.53
N VAL A 342 15.98 -6.40 -3.74
CA VAL A 342 16.91 -6.05 -2.67
C VAL A 342 17.99 -5.10 -3.21
N LEU A 343 18.45 -4.17 -2.37
CA LEU A 343 19.69 -3.45 -2.61
C LEU A 343 20.84 -4.35 -2.17
N ASP A 344 21.53 -4.93 -3.13
CA ASP A 344 22.74 -5.73 -2.85
C ASP A 344 23.99 -4.92 -3.23
N TYR A 345 24.60 -4.31 -2.22
CA TYR A 345 25.84 -3.55 -2.40
C TYR A 345 27.02 -4.40 -2.80
N THR A 346 26.94 -5.73 -2.68
CA THR A 346 28.02 -6.66 -3.06
C THR A 346 27.94 -7.07 -4.53
N ASP A 347 26.73 -7.11 -5.10
CA ASP A 347 26.51 -7.51 -6.50
C ASP A 347 26.93 -6.39 -7.49
N GLN A 348 27.07 -5.15 -7.05
CA GLN A 348 27.39 -4.01 -7.91
C GLN A 348 26.57 -3.94 -9.21
N THR A 349 25.41 -4.60 -9.25
CA THR A 349 24.48 -4.61 -10.37
C THR A 349 23.09 -4.16 -9.92
N LEU A 350 22.26 -3.67 -10.84
CA LEU A 350 20.84 -3.36 -10.59
C LEU A 350 19.96 -4.62 -10.69
N ALA A 351 20.55 -5.76 -11.06
CA ALA A 351 19.80 -6.99 -11.31
C ALA A 351 18.90 -7.45 -10.14
N PRO A 352 19.26 -7.21 -8.87
CA PRO A 352 18.40 -7.51 -7.74
C PRO A 352 17.25 -6.53 -7.49
N LEU A 353 17.30 -5.31 -8.08
CA LEU A 353 16.26 -4.31 -7.96
C LEU A 353 15.08 -4.59 -8.89
N ILE A 354 13.97 -3.94 -8.60
CA ILE A 354 12.75 -3.96 -9.40
C ILE A 354 12.65 -2.65 -10.17
N LEU A 355 12.54 -2.73 -11.49
CA LEU A 355 12.18 -1.60 -12.33
C LEU A 355 10.65 -1.47 -12.35
N THR A 356 10.15 -0.30 -12.00
CA THR A 356 8.72 0.00 -11.95
C THR A 356 8.40 1.34 -12.58
N THR A 357 7.11 1.65 -12.77
CA THR A 357 6.63 2.94 -13.27
C THR A 357 6.87 4.05 -12.23
N TYR A 358 7.04 5.28 -12.70
CA TYR A 358 7.27 6.47 -11.87
C TYR A 358 6.62 7.69 -12.54
N PRO A 359 6.12 8.69 -11.82
CA PRO A 359 5.46 9.84 -12.46
C PRO A 359 6.33 10.56 -13.47
N ILE A 360 5.77 10.81 -14.67
CA ILE A 360 6.51 11.46 -15.78
C ILE A 360 6.77 12.95 -15.52
N ASP A 361 5.94 13.58 -14.70
CA ASP A 361 6.04 15.01 -14.39
C ASP A 361 7.00 15.30 -13.24
N LEU A 362 7.39 14.29 -12.48
CA LEU A 362 8.41 14.43 -11.44
C LEU A 362 9.83 14.44 -12.03
N PRO A 363 10.82 14.97 -11.31
CA PRO A 363 12.21 14.85 -11.70
C PRO A 363 12.59 13.39 -11.95
N GLN A 364 13.24 13.13 -13.10
CA GLN A 364 13.67 11.77 -13.41
C GLN A 364 14.66 11.27 -12.38
N PRO A 365 14.44 10.06 -11.83
CA PRO A 365 15.35 9.46 -10.88
C PRO A 365 16.76 9.26 -11.46
N VAL A 366 17.76 9.33 -10.57
CA VAL A 366 19.17 9.40 -10.95
C VAL A 366 19.62 8.17 -11.74
N ILE A 367 19.25 6.98 -11.31
CA ILE A 367 19.70 5.73 -11.96
C ILE A 367 19.11 5.59 -13.37
N PRO A 368 17.78 5.66 -13.57
CA PRO A 368 17.20 5.66 -14.93
C PRO A 368 17.76 6.76 -15.85
N PHE A 369 18.02 7.96 -15.31
CA PHE A 369 18.65 9.03 -16.07
C PHE A 369 20.03 8.65 -16.61
N TYR A 370 20.93 8.11 -15.75
CA TYR A 370 22.26 7.69 -16.18
C TYR A 370 22.25 6.47 -17.13
N LEU A 371 21.22 5.64 -17.06
CA LEU A 371 21.01 4.53 -17.99
C LEU A 371 20.44 4.96 -19.33
N GLY A 372 20.11 6.24 -19.52
CA GLY A 372 19.45 6.75 -20.72
C GLY A 372 18.04 6.21 -20.91
N MET A 373 17.36 5.82 -19.82
CA MET A 373 15.96 5.40 -19.86
C MET A 373 15.04 6.61 -20.10
N PRO A 374 13.86 6.40 -20.68
CA PRO A 374 12.86 7.46 -20.74
C PRO A 374 12.40 7.85 -19.32
N LYS A 375 11.80 9.03 -19.17
CA LYS A 375 11.07 9.40 -17.96
C LYS A 375 9.92 8.41 -17.72
N GLY A 376 9.53 8.28 -16.46
CA GLY A 376 8.41 7.42 -16.08
C GLY A 376 8.80 6.10 -15.46
N TYR A 377 10.08 5.89 -15.12
CA TYR A 377 10.57 4.64 -14.54
C TYR A 377 11.56 4.88 -13.41
N GLU A 378 11.56 3.95 -12.41
CA GLU A 378 12.46 3.97 -11.25
C GLU A 378 12.84 2.54 -10.85
N PHE A 379 14.06 2.39 -10.32
CA PHE A 379 14.49 1.16 -9.66
C PHE A 379 14.24 1.25 -8.16
N SER A 380 13.60 0.23 -7.60
CA SER A 380 13.27 0.21 -6.18
C SER A 380 13.27 -1.20 -5.60
N ALA A 381 13.16 -1.28 -4.27
CA ALA A 381 12.97 -2.51 -3.53
C ALA A 381 12.07 -2.25 -2.32
N GLY A 382 11.28 -3.24 -1.91
CA GLY A 382 10.40 -3.13 -0.74
C GLY A 382 9.25 -4.12 -0.76
N THR A 383 8.70 -4.40 0.41
CA THR A 383 7.42 -5.12 0.54
C THR A 383 6.29 -4.38 -0.17
N SER A 384 6.45 -3.06 -0.35
CA SER A 384 5.55 -2.20 -1.13
C SER A 384 5.43 -2.60 -2.60
N LEU A 385 6.44 -3.26 -3.17
CA LEU A 385 6.40 -3.78 -4.54
C LEU A 385 5.97 -5.26 -4.60
N ALA A 386 6.03 -5.98 -3.48
CA ALA A 386 5.56 -7.36 -3.36
C ALA A 386 4.03 -7.43 -3.23
N ALA A 387 3.44 -6.62 -2.35
CA ALA A 387 2.00 -6.60 -2.09
C ALA A 387 1.15 -6.35 -3.35
N PRO A 388 1.46 -5.37 -4.23
CA PRO A 388 0.64 -5.13 -5.42
C PRO A 388 0.66 -6.30 -6.41
N LYS A 389 1.75 -7.07 -6.51
CA LYS A 389 1.78 -8.31 -7.33
C LYS A 389 0.82 -9.36 -6.79
N THR A 390 0.72 -9.45 -5.47
CA THR A 390 -0.22 -10.34 -4.78
C THR A 390 -1.66 -9.89 -5.00
N ALA A 391 -1.94 -8.58 -4.91
CA ALA A 391 -3.25 -8.00 -5.22
C ALA A 391 -3.67 -8.25 -6.68
N ALA A 392 -2.73 -8.09 -7.61
CA ALA A 392 -2.98 -8.37 -9.03
C ALA A 392 -3.26 -9.86 -9.28
N THR A 393 -2.56 -10.78 -8.59
CA THR A 393 -2.85 -12.22 -8.68
C THR A 393 -4.27 -12.53 -8.20
N ALA A 394 -4.72 -11.93 -7.10
CA ALA A 394 -6.11 -12.04 -6.65
C ALA A 394 -7.09 -11.49 -7.70
N GLY A 395 -6.80 -10.33 -8.28
CA GLY A 395 -7.60 -9.74 -9.36
C GLY A 395 -7.69 -10.62 -10.61
N LEU A 396 -6.60 -11.28 -11.00
CA LEU A 396 -6.58 -12.23 -12.11
C LEU A 396 -7.50 -13.44 -11.84
N ILE A 397 -7.47 -14.01 -10.63
CA ILE A 397 -8.37 -15.10 -10.21
C ILE A 397 -9.83 -14.64 -10.30
N ILE A 398 -10.14 -13.46 -9.76
CA ILE A 398 -11.51 -12.89 -9.81
C ILE A 398 -11.95 -12.71 -11.24
N SER A 399 -11.09 -12.19 -12.10
CA SER A 399 -11.39 -11.93 -13.51
C SER A 399 -11.67 -13.22 -14.29
N ALA A 400 -10.79 -14.22 -14.17
CA ALA A 400 -10.96 -15.51 -14.85
C ALA A 400 -12.19 -16.27 -14.34
N TYR A 401 -12.43 -16.23 -13.04
CA TYR A 401 -13.61 -16.86 -12.44
C TYR A 401 -14.92 -16.17 -12.88
N LEU A 402 -14.93 -14.84 -12.94
CA LEU A 402 -16.08 -14.05 -13.40
C LEU A 402 -16.39 -14.36 -14.87
N GLU A 403 -15.37 -14.43 -15.73
CA GLU A 403 -15.53 -14.78 -17.14
C GLU A 403 -16.16 -16.17 -17.31
N LYS A 404 -15.67 -17.15 -16.53
CA LYS A 404 -16.15 -18.53 -16.61
C LYS A 404 -17.55 -18.74 -16.02
N HIS A 405 -17.85 -18.11 -14.88
CA HIS A 405 -19.04 -18.41 -14.08
C HIS A 405 -20.12 -17.31 -14.11
N GLY A 406 -19.86 -16.15 -14.72
CA GLY A 406 -20.77 -15.02 -14.77
C GLY A 406 -20.98 -14.32 -13.40
N LYS A 407 -20.21 -14.69 -12.37
CA LYS A 407 -20.26 -14.12 -11.03
C LYS A 407 -18.87 -14.10 -10.40
N LYS A 408 -18.62 -13.15 -9.50
CA LYS A 408 -17.37 -13.08 -8.76
C LYS A 408 -17.28 -14.20 -7.71
N PRO A 409 -16.07 -14.74 -7.45
CA PRO A 409 -15.86 -15.71 -6.38
C PRO A 409 -15.93 -15.01 -5.02
N SER A 410 -16.14 -15.77 -3.94
CA SER A 410 -15.96 -15.22 -2.59
C SER A 410 -14.49 -14.95 -2.30
N ALA A 411 -14.22 -14.02 -1.38
CA ALA A 411 -12.87 -13.73 -0.94
C ALA A 411 -12.14 -14.97 -0.37
N ASP A 412 -12.89 -15.90 0.29
CA ASP A 412 -12.34 -17.18 0.77
C ASP A 412 -11.92 -18.10 -0.38
N LYS A 413 -12.70 -18.14 -1.46
CA LYS A 413 -12.36 -18.92 -2.66
C LYS A 413 -11.11 -18.36 -3.32
N VAL A 414 -10.97 -17.04 -3.43
CA VAL A 414 -9.76 -16.42 -3.99
C VAL A 414 -8.53 -16.81 -3.17
N LEU A 415 -8.60 -16.69 -1.83
CA LEU A 415 -7.50 -17.06 -0.94
C LEU A 415 -7.16 -18.55 -1.00
N ASP A 416 -8.16 -19.43 -1.10
CA ASP A 416 -7.94 -20.87 -1.27
C ASP A 416 -7.16 -21.17 -2.55
N ILE A 417 -7.57 -20.58 -3.67
CA ILE A 417 -6.85 -20.73 -4.95
C ILE A 417 -5.43 -20.19 -4.85
N MET A 418 -5.25 -19.01 -4.24
CA MET A 418 -3.91 -18.44 -4.05
C MET A 418 -3.00 -19.36 -3.22
N ARG A 419 -3.50 -19.92 -2.11
CA ARG A 419 -2.72 -20.84 -1.25
C ARG A 419 -2.33 -22.11 -2.00
N ARG A 420 -3.25 -22.71 -2.72
CA ARG A 420 -2.98 -23.96 -3.48
C ARG A 420 -2.08 -23.75 -4.69
N SER A 421 -2.02 -22.54 -5.22
CA SER A 421 -1.19 -22.19 -6.38
C SER A 421 0.17 -21.62 -6.03
N ALA A 422 0.41 -21.23 -4.79
CA ALA A 422 1.67 -20.66 -4.36
C ALA A 422 2.83 -21.67 -4.51
N ASN A 423 4.00 -21.18 -4.90
CA ASN A 423 5.22 -21.97 -4.90
C ASN A 423 5.74 -22.02 -3.47
N ASP A 424 5.73 -23.20 -2.87
CA ASP A 424 6.26 -23.42 -1.51
C ASP A 424 7.74 -23.07 -1.44
N LEU A 425 8.09 -22.17 -0.52
CA LEU A 425 9.45 -21.72 -0.27
C LEU A 425 9.77 -21.89 1.22
N GLY A 426 11.05 -22.09 1.52
CA GLY A 426 11.51 -22.24 2.90
C GLY A 426 11.19 -23.60 3.50
N MET A 427 10.54 -23.64 4.65
CA MET A 427 10.09 -24.90 5.27
C MET A 427 8.81 -25.40 4.57
N PRO A 428 8.65 -26.72 4.36
CA PRO A 428 7.46 -27.24 3.71
C PRO A 428 6.14 -26.77 4.35
N GLY A 429 5.24 -26.27 3.55
CA GLY A 429 3.98 -25.71 3.99
C GLY A 429 4.08 -24.22 4.39
N SER A 430 3.16 -23.74 5.22
CA SER A 430 3.19 -22.35 5.66
C SER A 430 4.29 -22.11 6.69
N ASP A 431 5.13 -21.10 6.46
CA ASP A 431 6.23 -20.73 7.35
C ASP A 431 6.28 -19.20 7.66
N PRO A 432 7.06 -18.77 8.68
CA PRO A 432 7.08 -17.37 9.09
C PRO A 432 7.71 -16.40 8.08
N GLN A 433 8.48 -16.86 7.10
CA GLN A 433 9.17 -16.00 6.14
C GLN A 433 8.32 -15.76 4.88
N PHE A 434 7.69 -16.82 4.40
CA PHE A 434 7.05 -16.84 3.10
C PHE A 434 5.53 -17.09 3.16
N GLY A 435 4.97 -17.30 4.36
CA GLY A 435 3.56 -17.67 4.52
C GLY A 435 3.25 -18.97 3.78
N SER A 436 2.25 -18.96 2.92
CA SER A 436 1.91 -20.10 2.05
C SER A 436 2.85 -20.25 0.83
N GLY A 437 3.84 -19.37 0.70
CA GLY A 437 4.83 -19.39 -0.37
C GLY A 437 4.75 -18.20 -1.31
N MET A 438 5.56 -18.26 -2.38
CA MET A 438 5.59 -17.26 -3.45
C MET A 438 4.34 -17.35 -4.31
N ILE A 439 3.63 -16.23 -4.46
CA ILE A 439 2.47 -16.17 -5.35
C ILE A 439 2.83 -16.59 -6.78
N ASN A 440 1.92 -17.31 -7.44
CA ASN A 440 2.07 -17.78 -8.81
C ASN A 440 0.79 -17.55 -9.61
N ALA A 441 0.78 -16.50 -10.42
CA ALA A 441 -0.39 -16.11 -11.21
C ALA A 441 -0.77 -17.15 -12.28
N PHE A 442 0.22 -17.84 -12.87
CA PHE A 442 -0.06 -18.86 -13.89
C PHE A 442 -0.76 -20.08 -13.28
N GLN A 443 -0.23 -20.62 -12.16
CA GLN A 443 -0.88 -21.75 -11.49
C GLN A 443 -2.24 -21.37 -10.91
N ALA A 444 -2.38 -20.14 -10.40
CA ALA A 444 -3.64 -19.61 -9.89
C ALA A 444 -4.72 -19.56 -10.97
N LEU A 445 -4.37 -19.11 -12.17
CA LEU A 445 -5.29 -19.08 -13.32
C LEU A 445 -5.69 -20.47 -13.78
N LYS A 446 -4.76 -21.44 -13.80
CA LYS A 446 -5.07 -22.85 -14.08
C LYS A 446 -6.08 -23.41 -13.09
N LEU A 447 -5.84 -23.22 -11.79
CA LEU A 447 -6.77 -23.67 -10.75
C LEU A 447 -8.14 -22.97 -10.86
N ALA A 448 -8.16 -21.65 -11.10
CA ALA A 448 -9.40 -20.91 -11.29
C ALA A 448 -10.22 -21.44 -12.50
N ALA A 449 -9.54 -21.88 -13.56
CA ALA A 449 -10.17 -22.51 -14.71
C ALA A 449 -10.71 -23.92 -14.42
N GLU A 450 -10.19 -24.64 -13.44
CA GLU A 450 -10.63 -25.98 -13.02
C GLU A 450 -11.78 -25.96 -11.99
N GLU A 451 -11.95 -24.83 -11.26
CA GLU A 451 -13.05 -24.68 -10.27
C GLU A 451 -14.43 -24.87 -10.92
N LYS A 452 -15.34 -25.54 -10.19
CA LYS A 452 -16.70 -25.88 -10.68
C LYS A 452 -17.72 -24.82 -10.28
#